data_e09c7775c4757abbf8dba1120e85b50b
#
_entry.id   e09c7775c4757abbf8dba1120e85b50b
#
_cell.length_a   1.000
_cell.length_b   1.000
_cell.length_c   1.000
_cell.angle_alpha   90.00
_cell.angle_beta   90.00
_cell.angle_gamma   90.00
#
_symmetry.space_group_name_H-M   'P 1'
#
loop_
_entity.id
_entity.type
_entity.pdbx_description
1 polymer ?
#
loop_
_entity_poly.entity_id
_entity_poly.type
_entity_poly.pdbx_seq_one_letter_code
_entity_poly.pdbx_strand_id
1 'polypeptide(L)' 'MGLAQMMDRPQQVDPLLTAEDVAARLNVSKDWVWDHSSRKLPYLPVIRMSDGTLRYRASQIEEFVNERERDSTLRRRRR' A
#
# COMPACT_ATOMS: atom_id res chain seq x y z
N MET A 1 33.00 -11.05 1.14
CA MET A 1 32.97 -10.30 1.07
C MET A 1 31.98 -9.25 1.03
N GLY A 2 32.29 -8.19 1.08
CA GLY A 2 31.44 -7.11 1.16
C GLY A 2 30.47 -7.04 0.04
N LEU A 3 30.88 -7.45 -1.05
CA LEU A 3 30.10 -7.48 -2.14
C LEU A 3 28.81 -8.13 -1.95
N ALA A 4 28.83 -9.26 -1.46
CA ALA A 4 27.68 -10.01 -1.29
C ALA A 4 26.71 -9.27 -0.47
N GLN A 5 27.17 -8.64 0.53
CA GLN A 5 26.32 -7.93 1.33
C GLN A 5 25.67 -6.86 0.64
N MET A 6 26.32 -6.23 -0.16
CA MET A 6 25.76 -5.17 -0.80
C MET A 6 24.64 -5.57 -1.62
N MET A 7 24.68 -6.67 -2.17
CA MET A 7 23.67 -7.08 -2.97
C MET A 7 22.44 -7.31 -2.26
N ASP A 8 22.45 -7.59 -1.07
CA ASP A 8 21.30 -7.80 -0.33
C ASP A 8 20.47 -6.64 -0.06
N ARG A 9 21.00 -5.53 -0.10
CA ARG A 9 20.29 -4.43 0.23
C ARG A 9 19.13 -4.13 -0.53
N PRO A 10 19.01 -4.36 -1.68
CA PRO A 10 17.92 -3.98 -2.49
C PRO A 10 16.61 -4.37 -2.00
N GLN A 11 16.54 -5.39 -1.36
CA GLN A 11 15.34 -5.80 -0.94
C GLN A 11 14.62 -4.88 -0.10
N GLN A 12 15.27 -4.14 0.59
CA GLN A 12 14.61 -3.28 1.45
C GLN A 12 13.87 -2.26 0.82
N VAL A 13 13.98 -2.03 -0.39
CA VAL A 13 13.31 -0.96 -0.99
C VAL A 13 11.83 -1.13 -1.10
N ASP A 14 11.30 -2.27 -1.01
CA ASP A 14 9.87 -2.43 -1.19
C ASP A 14 9.30 -3.48 -0.28
N PRO A 15 9.26 -3.20 0.99
CA PRO A 15 8.79 -4.19 1.94
C PRO A 15 7.31 -4.48 1.82
N LEU A 16 6.91 -5.63 2.30
CA LEU A 16 5.52 -6.00 2.31
C LEU A 16 4.92 -5.58 3.65
N LEU A 17 3.74 -5.04 3.59
CA LEU A 17 3.07 -4.53 4.78
C LEU A 17 1.85 -5.37 5.10
N THR A 18 1.47 -5.40 6.36
CA THR A 18 0.27 -6.11 6.78
C THR A 18 -0.88 -5.09 6.73
N ALA A 19 -2.10 -5.55 6.91
CA ALA A 19 -3.24 -4.65 6.93
C ALA A 19 -3.10 -3.66 8.08
N GLU A 20 -2.53 -4.08 9.19
CA GLU A 20 -2.33 -3.19 10.29
C GLU A 20 -1.32 -2.11 9.96
N ASP A 21 -0.27 -2.48 9.25
CA ASP A 21 0.75 -1.52 8.86
C ASP A 21 0.12 -0.47 7.91
N VAL A 22 -0.73 -0.91 7.01
CA VAL A 22 -1.35 0.00 6.07
C VAL A 22 -2.32 0.92 6.81
N ALA A 23 -3.07 0.37 7.75
CA ALA A 23 -4.02 1.15 8.51
C ALA A 23 -3.28 2.28 9.26
N ALA A 24 -2.15 1.94 9.86
CA ALA A 24 -1.39 2.93 10.59
C ALA A 24 -0.82 3.98 9.63
N ARG A 25 -0.32 3.54 8.50
CA ARG A 25 0.27 4.43 7.53
C ARG A 25 -0.75 5.40 6.93
N LEU A 26 -1.95 4.92 6.67
CA LEU A 26 -2.97 5.77 6.11
C LEU A 26 -3.84 6.43 7.19
N ASN A 27 -3.60 6.06 8.42
CA ASN A 27 -4.34 6.58 9.54
C ASN A 27 -5.83 6.29 9.42
N VAL A 28 -6.17 5.06 9.12
CA VAL A 28 -7.55 4.62 9.02
C VAL A 28 -7.69 3.34 9.83
N SER A 29 -8.87 2.80 9.96
CA SER A 29 -9.08 1.60 10.74
C SER A 29 -8.69 0.39 9.90
N LYS A 30 -8.48 -0.73 10.55
CA LYS A 30 -8.12 -1.94 9.88
C LYS A 30 -9.30 -2.40 9.03
N ASP A 31 -10.52 -2.15 9.47
CA ASP A 31 -11.71 -2.52 8.73
C ASP A 31 -11.75 -1.74 7.42
N TRP A 32 -11.34 -0.49 7.45
CA TRP A 32 -11.31 0.32 6.26
C TRP A 32 -10.36 -0.34 5.24
N VAL A 33 -9.21 -0.80 5.71
CA VAL A 33 -8.23 -1.42 4.85
C VAL A 33 -8.81 -2.70 4.25
N TRP A 34 -9.46 -3.52 5.05
CA TRP A 34 -10.02 -4.75 4.55
C TRP A 34 -11.15 -4.48 3.55
N ASP A 35 -12.02 -3.52 3.82
CA ASP A 35 -13.10 -3.20 2.93
C ASP A 35 -12.56 -2.73 1.59
N HIS A 36 -11.55 -1.90 1.61
CA HIS A 36 -11.00 -1.37 0.38
C HIS A 36 -10.00 -2.31 -0.30
N SER A 37 -9.80 -3.48 0.24
CA SER A 37 -8.95 -4.47 -0.39
C SER A 37 -9.75 -5.31 -1.38
N SER A 38 -11.05 -5.36 -1.27
CA SER A 38 -11.84 -6.14 -2.21
C SER A 38 -13.29 -5.74 -2.38
N ARG A 39 -13.84 -5.02 -1.47
CA ARG A 39 -15.25 -4.69 -1.53
C ARG A 39 -15.65 -3.29 -1.91
N LYS A 40 -14.92 -2.33 -1.54
CA LYS A 40 -15.25 -0.96 -1.81
C LYS A 40 -14.22 -0.22 -2.60
N LEU A 41 -14.67 0.64 -3.47
CA LEU A 41 -13.76 1.51 -4.21
C LEU A 41 -13.40 2.70 -3.35
N PRO A 42 -12.23 3.25 -3.47
CA PRO A 42 -11.18 2.84 -4.38
C PRO A 42 -10.47 1.62 -3.83
N TYR A 43 -10.04 0.71 -4.69
CA TYR A 43 -9.41 -0.49 -4.23
C TYR A 43 -7.94 -0.29 -3.95
N LEU A 44 -7.48 -0.84 -2.84
CA LEU A 44 -6.07 -0.80 -2.50
C LEU A 44 -5.38 -1.92 -3.27
N PRO A 45 -4.15 -1.72 -3.70
CA PRO A 45 -3.40 -2.79 -4.36
C PRO A 45 -3.05 -3.83 -3.29
N VAL A 46 -3.55 -5.03 -3.43
CA VAL A 46 -3.34 -6.08 -2.43
C VAL A 46 -2.76 -7.34 -3.03
N ILE A 47 -1.92 -8.03 -2.29
CA ILE A 47 -1.33 -9.29 -2.71
C ILE A 47 -1.96 -10.37 -1.86
N ARG A 48 -2.55 -11.38 -2.49
CA ARG A 48 -3.15 -12.46 -1.77
C ARG A 48 -2.16 -13.58 -1.68
N MET A 49 -1.86 -14.00 -0.48
CA MET A 49 -0.81 -14.97 -0.25
C MET A 49 -1.31 -16.40 -0.27
N SER A 50 -2.23 -16.72 -1.01
CA SER A 50 -2.77 -18.03 -1.19
C SER A 50 -3.45 -18.75 -0.02
N ASP A 51 -3.24 -18.35 1.16
CA ASP A 51 -3.89 -18.97 2.29
C ASP A 51 -4.85 -18.00 2.94
N GLY A 52 -5.23 -16.95 2.23
CA GLY A 52 -6.13 -15.98 2.80
C GLY A 52 -5.44 -14.78 3.42
N THR A 53 -4.15 -14.83 3.54
CA THR A 53 -3.40 -13.75 4.15
C THR A 53 -3.22 -12.65 3.11
N LEU A 54 -3.37 -11.42 3.50
CA LEU A 54 -3.19 -10.31 2.60
C LEU A 54 -1.96 -9.49 2.95
N ARG A 55 -1.28 -9.02 1.96
CA ARG A 55 -0.13 -8.17 2.17
C ARG A 55 -0.17 -7.05 1.14
N TYR A 56 0.57 -5.97 1.38
CA TYR A 56 0.55 -4.82 0.53
C TYR A 56 1.96 -4.33 0.27
N ARG A 57 2.29 -3.91 -0.92
CA ARG A 57 3.63 -3.42 -1.21
C ARG A 57 3.68 -1.96 -0.82
N ALA A 58 4.70 -1.59 -0.07
CA ALA A 58 4.86 -0.22 0.39
C ALA A 58 4.82 0.78 -0.77
N SER A 59 5.51 0.46 -1.85
CA SER A 59 5.56 1.37 -2.98
C SER A 59 4.18 1.55 -3.62
N GLN A 60 3.38 0.51 -3.65
CA GLN A 60 2.07 0.60 -4.25
C GLN A 60 1.10 1.35 -3.35
N ILE A 61 1.28 1.28 -2.06
CA ILE A 61 0.44 2.03 -1.15
C ILE A 61 0.75 3.53 -1.32
N GLU A 62 2.02 3.86 -1.54
CA GLU A 62 2.40 5.24 -1.74
C GLU A 62 1.76 5.75 -3.04
N GLU A 63 1.77 4.93 -4.06
CA GLU A 63 1.23 5.30 -5.34
C GLU A 63 -0.28 5.52 -5.19
N PHE A 64 -0.93 4.68 -4.42
CA PHE A 64 -2.35 4.80 -4.18
C PHE A 64 -2.64 6.16 -3.53
N VAL A 65 -1.86 6.53 -2.55
CA VAL A 65 -2.03 7.80 -1.88
C VAL A 65 -1.81 8.95 -2.85
N ASN A 66 -0.78 8.86 -3.67
CA ASN A 66 -0.49 9.91 -4.63
C ASN A 66 -1.65 10.10 -5.61
N GLU A 67 -2.25 9.00 -6.03
CA GLU A 67 -3.35 9.08 -6.93
C GLU A 67 -4.56 9.69 -6.28
N ARG A 68 -4.82 9.35 -5.00
CA ARG A 68 -5.96 9.90 -4.30
C ARG A 68 -5.74 11.42 -4.13
N GLU A 69 -4.52 11.80 -3.90
CA GLU A 69 -4.20 13.17 -3.67
C GLU A 69 -4.43 13.96 -4.96
N ARG A 70 -3.99 13.44 -6.08
CA ARG A 70 -4.15 14.09 -7.36
C ARG A 70 -5.63 14.22 -7.68
N ASP A 71 -6.39 13.18 -7.43
CA ASP A 71 -7.78 13.15 -7.74
C ASP A 71 -8.53 14.18 -6.88
N SER A 72 -8.15 14.32 -5.63
CA SER A 72 -8.77 15.27 -4.75
C SER A 72 -8.50 16.69 -5.20
N THR A 73 -7.29 16.92 -5.64
CA THR A 73 -6.92 18.24 -6.10
C THR A 73 -7.71 18.60 -7.36
N LEU A 74 -7.84 17.67 -8.27
CA LEU A 74 -8.56 17.92 -9.48
C LEU A 74 -10.01 18.20 -9.20
N ARG A 75 -10.63 17.48 -8.30
CA ARG A 75 -11.99 17.71 -7.98
C ARG A 75 -12.17 19.09 -7.44
N ARG A 76 -11.29 19.54 -6.62
CA ARG A 76 -11.37 20.81 -6.05
C ARG A 76 -11.26 21.87 -7.12
N ARG A 77 -10.41 21.70 -8.08
CA ARG A 77 -10.25 22.65 -9.08
C ARG A 77 -11.41 22.71 -10.03
N ARG A 78 -12.15 21.69 -10.16
CA ARG A 78 -13.25 21.66 -11.02
C ARG A 78 -14.43 22.41 -10.51
N ARG A 79 -14.44 22.77 -9.32
CA ARG A 79 -15.56 23.47 -8.77
C ARG A 79 -15.50 24.86 -9.13
#